data_c9a49de7b1f9504a6f8c26b145dbdcb6
#
_entry.id   c9a49de7b1f9504a6f8c26b145dbdcb6
#
_cell.length_a   1.000
_cell.length_b   1.000
_cell.length_c   1.000
_cell.angle_alpha   90.00
_cell.angle_beta   90.00
_cell.angle_gamma   90.00
#
_symmetry.space_group_name_H-M   'P 1'
#
loop_
_entity.id
_entity.type
_entity.pdbx_description
1 polymer ?
#
loop_
_entity_poly.entity_id
_entity_poly.type
_entity_poly.pdbx_seq_one_letter_code
_entity_poly.pdbx_strand_id
1 'polypeptide(L)'
;MTDRDEPGRTAPRRALVLVDVQNEYARLPLRIRYPRLRDCLEQIERVLDAAESAGLPVVCVQHAGPPGGAIFAPGGKGFELCPRIESRRTPQWKSVVKHRGSIYAGTDLAAWLHEQGVDTVTLVGFMVNNCVLASAAWGETIGLATEVLSDAVGAINLRNRAGKADARTVHTTLMALLHSNWAAVATTDDWCRALARREPLPRSNRVVSAMAPF
;
A
#
# COMPACT_ATOMS: atom_id res chain seq x y z
N MET A 1 -6.78 0.89 -28.57
CA MET A 1 -5.34 1.12 -28.73
C MET A 1 -4.70 0.78 -27.40
N THR A 2 -4.01 -0.35 -27.33
CA THR A 2 -3.33 -0.84 -26.13
C THR A 2 -2.04 -0.07 -25.96
N ASP A 3 -1.85 0.54 -24.79
CA ASP A 3 -0.71 1.36 -24.34
C ASP A 3 0.59 0.51 -24.19
N ARG A 4 0.92 -0.31 -25.21
CA ARG A 4 2.01 -1.29 -25.14
C ARG A 4 3.30 -0.88 -25.83
N ASP A 5 3.32 0.22 -26.59
CA ASP A 5 4.48 0.58 -27.40
C ASP A 5 4.75 2.09 -27.39
N GLU A 6 5.03 2.70 -26.21
CA GLU A 6 5.80 3.93 -26.18
C GLU A 6 7.28 3.59 -26.02
N PRO A 7 8.12 3.77 -27.05
CA PRO A 7 9.56 3.62 -26.92
C PRO A 7 10.11 4.79 -26.11
N GLY A 8 10.56 4.50 -24.87
CA GLY A 8 11.22 5.50 -24.02
C GLY A 8 10.82 5.48 -22.55
N ARG A 9 9.97 4.56 -22.10
CA ARG A 9 9.62 4.47 -20.68
C ARG A 9 10.82 4.00 -19.87
N THR A 10 11.44 4.91 -19.15
CA THR A 10 12.52 4.58 -18.21
C THR A 10 12.02 3.59 -17.15
N ALA A 11 12.88 2.67 -16.72
CA ALA A 11 12.57 1.74 -15.64
C ALA A 11 12.10 2.48 -14.39
N PRO A 12 10.99 2.06 -13.73
CA PRO A 12 10.52 2.73 -12.51
C PRO A 12 11.58 2.68 -11.40
N ARG A 13 11.80 3.82 -10.76
CA ARG A 13 12.63 3.92 -9.56
C ARG A 13 11.73 3.77 -8.35
N ARG A 14 11.55 2.51 -7.95
CA ARG A 14 10.60 2.11 -6.92
C ARG A 14 11.11 2.33 -5.52
N ALA A 15 10.18 2.62 -4.60
CA ALA A 15 10.33 2.41 -3.16
C ALA A 15 9.20 1.50 -2.66
N LEU A 16 9.50 0.59 -1.73
CA LEU A 16 8.50 -0.20 -1.03
C LEU A 16 8.04 0.53 0.23
N VAL A 17 6.72 0.68 0.41
CA VAL A 17 6.14 1.28 1.62
C VAL A 17 5.22 0.29 2.33
N LEU A 18 5.62 -0.08 3.55
CA LEU A 18 4.84 -0.89 4.48
C LEU A 18 3.89 0.06 5.23
N VAL A 19 2.62 0.07 4.80
CA VAL A 19 1.60 0.98 5.35
C VAL A 19 0.98 0.35 6.57
N ASP A 20 1.28 0.88 7.75
CA ASP A 20 0.62 0.57 9.02
C ASP A 20 0.50 -0.94 9.30
N VAL A 21 1.57 -1.73 9.09
CA VAL A 21 1.54 -3.18 9.37
C VAL A 21 1.67 -3.40 10.89
N GLN A 22 0.65 -2.92 11.62
CA GLN A 22 0.60 -2.86 13.08
C GLN A 22 -0.33 -3.92 13.69
N ASN A 23 -0.09 -4.25 14.96
CA ASN A 23 -0.87 -5.24 15.72
C ASN A 23 -2.36 -4.89 15.87
N GLU A 24 -2.73 -3.60 15.71
CA GLU A 24 -4.13 -3.18 15.75
C GLU A 24 -4.99 -3.90 14.70
N TYR A 25 -4.41 -4.23 13.55
CA TYR A 25 -5.11 -4.93 12.47
C TYR A 25 -5.26 -6.45 12.67
N ALA A 26 -4.66 -6.99 13.73
CA ALA A 26 -4.85 -8.39 14.12
C ALA A 26 -6.06 -8.60 15.07
N ARG A 27 -6.65 -7.52 15.62
CA ARG A 27 -7.70 -7.55 16.65
C ARG A 27 -8.91 -6.67 16.31
N LEU A 28 -10.01 -6.88 17.00
CA LEU A 28 -11.20 -6.03 16.90
C LEU A 28 -10.91 -4.63 17.49
N PRO A 29 -11.53 -3.56 16.95
CA PRO A 29 -12.52 -3.59 15.87
C PRO A 29 -11.93 -3.63 14.45
N LEU A 30 -10.61 -3.37 14.26
CA LEU A 30 -10.00 -3.15 12.95
C LEU A 30 -9.38 -4.41 12.32
N ARG A 31 -9.71 -5.58 12.84
CA ARG A 31 -9.15 -6.85 12.32
C ARG A 31 -9.38 -7.00 10.82
N ILE A 32 -8.29 -7.17 10.07
CA ILE A 32 -8.34 -7.48 8.63
C ILE A 32 -9.08 -8.79 8.38
N ARG A 33 -10.00 -8.78 7.41
CA ARG A 33 -10.89 -9.88 7.08
C ARG A 33 -10.67 -10.45 5.69
N TYR A 34 -10.22 -9.63 4.75
CA TYR A 34 -9.97 -10.09 3.38
C TYR A 34 -8.88 -9.26 2.68
N PRO A 35 -7.92 -9.91 2.01
CA PRO A 35 -7.55 -11.31 2.19
C PRO A 35 -7.32 -11.63 3.67
N ARG A 36 -7.12 -12.91 4.04
CA ARG A 36 -6.82 -13.22 5.45
C ARG A 36 -5.53 -12.52 5.87
N LEU A 37 -5.51 -11.95 7.06
CA LEU A 37 -4.33 -11.23 7.57
C LEU A 37 -3.03 -12.03 7.42
N ARG A 38 -3.06 -13.34 7.72
CA ARG A 38 -1.89 -14.21 7.57
C ARG A 38 -1.41 -14.25 6.13
N ASP A 39 -2.34 -14.41 5.19
CA ASP A 39 -2.02 -14.53 3.76
C ASP A 39 -1.44 -13.20 3.24
N CYS A 40 -2.01 -12.04 3.65
CA CYS A 40 -1.42 -10.72 3.36
C CYS A 40 0.00 -10.59 3.91
N LEU A 41 0.24 -11.00 5.15
CA LEU A 41 1.57 -10.90 5.78
C LEU A 41 2.60 -11.77 5.05
N GLU A 42 2.21 -12.96 4.59
CA GLU A 42 3.07 -13.83 3.77
C GLU A 42 3.47 -13.14 2.45
N GLN A 43 2.53 -12.45 1.80
CA GLN A 43 2.84 -11.70 0.59
C GLN A 43 3.71 -10.46 0.89
N ILE A 44 3.43 -9.75 1.97
CA ILE A 44 4.27 -8.59 2.39
C ILE A 44 5.71 -9.02 2.61
N GLU A 45 5.96 -10.16 3.24
CA GLU A 45 7.31 -10.69 3.44
C GLU A 45 7.99 -11.03 2.10
N ARG A 46 7.29 -11.65 1.16
CA ARG A 46 7.82 -11.95 -0.18
C ARG A 46 8.19 -10.68 -0.95
N VAL A 47 7.34 -9.65 -0.87
CA VAL A 47 7.60 -8.35 -1.49
C VAL A 47 8.82 -7.70 -0.84
N LEU A 48 8.95 -7.79 0.47
CA LEU A 48 10.08 -7.24 1.22
C LEU A 48 11.38 -7.95 0.83
N ASP A 49 11.38 -9.29 0.72
CA ASP A 49 12.53 -10.06 0.23
C ASP A 49 12.99 -9.60 -1.16
N ALA A 50 12.04 -9.43 -2.06
CA ALA A 50 12.33 -8.99 -3.43
C ALA A 50 12.84 -7.54 -3.48
N ALA A 51 12.26 -6.64 -2.67
CA ALA A 51 12.67 -5.24 -2.58
C ALA A 51 14.10 -5.11 -2.02
N GLU A 52 14.41 -5.81 -0.93
CA GLU A 52 15.72 -5.83 -0.31
C GLU A 52 16.77 -6.42 -1.26
N SER A 53 16.45 -7.52 -1.93
CA SER A 53 17.34 -8.14 -2.94
C SER A 53 17.63 -7.22 -4.12
N ALA A 54 16.68 -6.37 -4.48
CA ALA A 54 16.83 -5.38 -5.55
C ALA A 54 17.44 -4.04 -5.07
N GLY A 55 17.74 -3.90 -3.78
CA GLY A 55 18.29 -2.68 -3.19
C GLY A 55 17.31 -1.50 -3.20
N LEU A 56 15.99 -1.75 -3.17
CA LEU A 56 15.00 -0.69 -3.15
C LEU A 56 14.98 0.01 -1.78
N PRO A 57 14.75 1.33 -1.74
CA PRO A 57 14.40 2.01 -0.51
C PRO A 57 13.15 1.39 0.13
N VAL A 58 13.22 1.08 1.43
CA VAL A 58 12.09 0.55 2.22
C VAL A 58 11.66 1.58 3.25
N VAL A 59 10.35 1.81 3.30
CA VAL A 59 9.71 2.74 4.25
C VAL A 59 8.77 1.96 5.15
N CYS A 60 8.90 2.11 6.46
CA CYS A 60 7.99 1.57 7.44
C CYS A 60 7.14 2.70 8.03
N VAL A 61 5.84 2.67 7.77
CA VAL A 61 4.89 3.68 8.27
C VAL A 61 4.08 3.09 9.42
N GLN A 62 3.93 3.86 10.49
CA GLN A 62 3.02 3.54 11.60
C GLN A 62 2.00 4.67 11.77
N HIS A 63 0.74 4.31 11.90
CA HIS A 63 -0.32 5.24 12.29
C HIS A 63 -0.31 5.42 13.80
N ALA A 64 -0.31 6.65 14.27
CA ALA A 64 -0.46 7.00 15.68
C ALA A 64 -1.82 7.66 15.92
N GLY A 65 -2.60 7.05 16.79
CA GLY A 65 -3.80 7.66 17.38
C GLY A 65 -3.44 8.65 18.48
N PRO A 66 -4.44 9.26 19.13
CA PRO A 66 -4.18 10.13 20.28
C PRO A 66 -3.59 9.33 21.44
N PRO A 67 -2.72 9.96 22.26
CA PRO A 67 -2.21 9.36 23.49
C PRO A 67 -3.37 8.87 24.39
N GLY A 68 -3.28 7.63 24.87
CA GLY A 68 -4.33 7.00 25.66
C GLY A 68 -5.61 6.64 24.89
N GLY A 69 -5.62 6.80 23.58
CA GLY A 69 -6.76 6.43 22.71
C GLY A 69 -7.02 4.93 22.67
N ALA A 70 -8.20 4.55 22.20
CA ALA A 70 -8.63 3.15 22.13
C ALA A 70 -7.88 2.32 21.05
N ILE A 71 -7.38 2.97 19.99
CA ILE A 71 -6.68 2.34 18.87
C ILE A 71 -5.41 3.11 18.52
N PHE A 72 -4.37 2.41 18.12
CA PHE A 72 -3.07 2.98 17.72
C PHE A 72 -2.44 3.93 18.75
N ALA A 73 -2.78 3.79 20.03
CA ALA A 73 -2.20 4.66 21.07
C ALA A 73 -0.68 4.42 21.15
N PRO A 74 0.16 5.49 21.05
CA PRO A 74 1.60 5.37 21.23
C PRO A 74 1.97 4.66 22.53
N GLY A 75 2.91 3.71 22.48
CA GLY A 75 3.30 2.87 23.62
C GLY A 75 2.37 1.69 23.91
N GLY A 76 1.22 1.59 23.23
CA GLY A 76 0.30 0.47 23.35
C GLY A 76 0.58 -0.64 22.33
N LYS A 77 0.23 -1.88 22.66
CA LYS A 77 0.41 -3.06 21.79
C LYS A 77 -0.18 -2.90 20.38
N GLY A 78 -1.26 -2.14 20.22
CA GLY A 78 -1.87 -1.89 18.90
C GLY A 78 -1.04 -0.98 18.03
N PHE A 79 -0.24 -0.09 18.60
CA PHE A 79 0.68 0.79 17.89
C PHE A 79 1.94 0.04 17.40
N GLU A 80 2.38 -0.99 18.12
CA GLU A 80 3.53 -1.79 17.72
C GLU A 80 3.36 -2.43 16.35
N LEU A 81 4.45 -2.55 15.62
CA LEU A 81 4.47 -3.30 14.38
C LEU A 81 4.15 -4.78 14.61
N CYS A 82 3.58 -5.43 13.61
CA CYS A 82 3.47 -6.88 13.61
C CYS A 82 4.85 -7.51 13.82
N PRO A 83 5.01 -8.51 14.72
CA PRO A 83 6.30 -9.11 15.03
C PRO A 83 7.06 -9.64 13.81
N ARG A 84 6.34 -10.13 12.79
CA ARG A 84 6.95 -10.59 11.53
C ARG A 84 7.66 -9.47 10.77
N ILE A 85 7.20 -8.24 10.90
CA ILE A 85 7.82 -7.06 10.25
C ILE A 85 8.87 -6.44 11.18
N GLU A 86 8.56 -6.32 12.48
CA GLU A 86 9.51 -5.76 13.45
C GLU A 86 10.82 -6.56 13.50
N SER A 87 10.75 -7.90 13.42
CA SER A 87 11.96 -8.77 13.42
C SER A 87 12.84 -8.57 12.19
N ARG A 88 12.33 -7.96 11.12
CA ARG A 88 13.07 -7.68 9.88
C ARG A 88 13.55 -6.24 9.76
N ARG A 89 13.09 -5.38 10.68
CA ARG A 89 13.38 -3.96 10.62
C ARG A 89 14.88 -3.70 10.76
N THR A 90 15.39 -2.84 9.89
CA THR A 90 16.80 -2.42 9.91
C THR A 90 16.90 -0.89 10.05
N PRO A 91 18.07 -0.38 10.51
CA PRO A 91 18.32 1.07 10.57
C PRO A 91 18.27 1.78 9.20
N GLN A 92 18.41 1.04 8.10
CA GLN A 92 18.36 1.57 6.74
C GLN A 92 16.92 1.92 6.29
N TRP A 93 15.92 1.34 6.92
CA TRP A 93 14.54 1.65 6.58
C TRP A 93 14.16 3.05 7.06
N LYS A 94 13.53 3.82 6.19
CA LYS A 94 12.88 5.09 6.60
C LYS A 94 11.72 4.77 7.52
N SER A 95 11.75 5.27 8.74
CA SER A 95 10.63 5.17 9.68
C SER A 95 9.80 6.44 9.65
N VAL A 96 8.49 6.29 9.53
CA VAL A 96 7.53 7.39 9.48
C VAL A 96 6.40 7.13 10.47
N VAL A 97 6.05 8.11 11.28
CA VAL A 97 4.83 8.10 12.10
C VAL A 97 3.86 9.13 11.53
N LYS A 98 2.64 8.72 11.25
CA LYS A 98 1.58 9.60 10.73
C LYS A 98 0.35 9.62 11.61
N HIS A 99 -0.42 10.70 11.51
CA HIS A 99 -1.68 10.93 12.23
C HIS A 99 -2.89 11.08 11.30
N ARG A 100 -2.68 11.01 9.99
CA ARG A 100 -3.71 11.15 8.95
C ARG A 100 -3.81 9.88 8.13
N GLY A 101 -4.83 9.77 7.27
CA GLY A 101 -4.99 8.61 6.38
C GLY A 101 -3.81 8.46 5.42
N SER A 102 -3.49 9.48 4.63
CA SER A 102 -2.37 9.45 3.70
C SER A 102 -1.02 9.39 4.42
N ILE A 103 -0.09 8.60 3.88
CA ILE A 103 1.31 8.49 4.34
C ILE A 103 2.09 9.79 4.15
N TYR A 104 1.62 10.68 3.28
CA TYR A 104 2.28 11.95 2.96
C TYR A 104 1.78 13.12 3.82
N ALA A 105 0.54 13.02 4.32
CA ALA A 105 -0.10 14.12 5.02
C ALA A 105 0.52 14.39 6.40
N GLY A 106 1.25 15.51 6.51
CA GLY A 106 1.93 15.92 7.75
C GLY A 106 3.18 15.09 8.08
N THR A 107 3.80 14.50 7.07
CA THR A 107 5.08 13.77 7.17
C THR A 107 6.11 14.35 6.20
N ASP A 108 7.36 13.98 6.37
CA ASP A 108 8.47 14.32 5.47
C ASP A 108 8.64 13.33 4.32
N LEU A 109 7.76 12.32 4.21
CA LEU A 109 7.97 11.19 3.31
C LEU A 109 8.05 11.58 1.83
N ALA A 110 7.22 12.52 1.37
CA ALA A 110 7.23 12.95 -0.03
C ALA A 110 8.59 13.57 -0.40
N ALA A 111 9.10 14.47 0.44
CA ALA A 111 10.41 15.10 0.23
C ALA A 111 11.53 14.05 0.22
N TRP A 112 11.53 13.15 1.22
CA TRP A 112 12.52 12.08 1.30
C TRP A 112 12.51 11.17 0.07
N LEU A 113 11.35 10.76 -0.43
CA LEU A 113 11.24 9.93 -1.64
C LEU A 113 11.81 10.65 -2.87
N HIS A 114 11.56 11.95 -3.03
CA HIS A 114 12.15 12.75 -4.10
C HIS A 114 13.68 12.85 -3.97
N GLU A 115 14.20 13.04 -2.77
CA GLU A 115 15.65 13.04 -2.48
C GLU A 115 16.31 11.71 -2.83
N GLN A 116 15.60 10.57 -2.60
CA GLN A 116 16.05 9.24 -3.04
C GLN A 116 15.89 9.02 -4.55
N GLY A 117 15.37 10.00 -5.29
CA GLY A 117 15.14 9.90 -6.73
C GLY A 117 14.00 8.93 -7.09
N VAL A 118 13.12 8.60 -6.16
CA VAL A 118 11.97 7.71 -6.36
C VAL A 118 10.91 8.41 -7.20
N ASP A 119 10.37 7.70 -8.19
CA ASP A 119 9.24 8.15 -9.01
C ASP A 119 8.01 7.24 -8.86
N THR A 120 8.18 6.06 -8.28
CA THR A 120 7.14 5.05 -8.16
C THR A 120 7.12 4.45 -6.75
N VAL A 121 5.97 4.47 -6.10
CA VAL A 121 5.79 3.94 -4.74
C VAL A 121 4.91 2.70 -4.78
N THR A 122 5.43 1.57 -4.28
CA THR A 122 4.67 0.32 -4.11
C THR A 122 4.12 0.26 -2.70
N LEU A 123 2.79 0.25 -2.57
CA LEU A 123 2.08 0.21 -1.29
C LEU A 123 1.64 -1.22 -0.95
N VAL A 124 2.01 -1.68 0.24
CA VAL A 124 1.52 -2.91 0.87
C VAL A 124 1.10 -2.61 2.32
N GLY A 125 0.26 -3.42 2.93
CA GLY A 125 -0.17 -3.23 4.32
C GLY A 125 -1.63 -2.81 4.47
N PHE A 126 -1.96 -1.99 5.46
CA PHE A 126 -3.34 -1.84 5.94
C PHE A 126 -3.74 -0.37 6.15
N MET A 127 -5.04 -0.09 6.01
CA MET A 127 -6.03 -0.90 5.28
C MET A 127 -6.36 -0.25 3.95
N VAL A 128 -6.74 -1.04 2.96
CA VAL A 128 -7.01 -0.52 1.61
C VAL A 128 -8.18 0.48 1.59
N ASN A 129 -9.15 0.28 2.45
CA ASN A 129 -10.31 1.18 2.57
C ASN A 129 -10.06 2.46 3.40
N ASN A 130 -8.80 2.79 3.70
CA ASN A 130 -8.41 4.05 4.33
C ASN A 130 -6.99 4.46 3.90
N CYS A 131 -5.95 4.02 4.61
CA CYS A 131 -4.60 4.56 4.45
C CYS A 131 -4.00 4.31 3.07
N VAL A 132 -4.19 3.11 2.49
CA VAL A 132 -3.70 2.79 1.15
C VAL A 132 -4.43 3.64 0.09
N LEU A 133 -5.78 3.70 0.14
CA LEU A 133 -6.59 4.52 -0.79
C LEU A 133 -6.21 5.99 -0.71
N ALA A 134 -6.15 6.56 0.50
CA ALA A 134 -5.82 7.97 0.71
C ALA A 134 -4.40 8.30 0.22
N SER A 135 -3.46 7.37 0.38
CA SER A 135 -2.08 7.55 -0.09
C SER A 135 -1.97 7.47 -1.60
N ALA A 136 -2.67 6.53 -2.24
CA ALA A 136 -2.67 6.40 -3.69
C ALA A 136 -3.26 7.65 -4.36
N ALA A 137 -4.39 8.15 -3.86
CA ALA A 137 -5.00 9.37 -4.38
C ALA A 137 -4.12 10.61 -4.17
N TRP A 138 -3.41 10.69 -3.05
CA TRP A 138 -2.49 11.80 -2.78
C TRP A 138 -1.22 11.74 -3.64
N GLY A 139 -0.71 10.54 -3.92
CA GLY A 139 0.49 10.34 -4.75
C GLY A 139 0.40 11.04 -6.11
N GLU A 140 -0.78 11.00 -6.74
CA GLU A 140 -1.03 11.72 -7.99
C GLU A 140 -0.76 13.23 -7.87
N THR A 141 -1.14 13.85 -6.75
CA THR A 141 -0.99 15.31 -6.54
C THR A 141 0.46 15.75 -6.35
N ILE A 142 1.34 14.84 -5.99
CA ILE A 142 2.77 15.10 -5.74
C ILE A 142 3.69 14.47 -6.79
N GLY A 143 3.11 14.00 -7.91
CA GLY A 143 3.87 13.49 -9.06
C GLY A 143 4.52 12.12 -8.83
N LEU A 144 4.06 11.32 -7.85
CA LEU A 144 4.52 9.96 -7.63
C LEU A 144 3.54 8.95 -8.25
N ALA A 145 4.05 8.06 -9.08
CA ALA A 145 3.30 6.91 -9.54
C ALA A 145 3.07 5.95 -8.35
N THR A 146 1.88 5.35 -8.29
CA THR A 146 1.53 4.41 -7.21
C THR A 146 1.25 3.03 -7.77
N GLU A 147 1.81 2.02 -7.12
CA GLU A 147 1.51 0.60 -7.30
C GLU A 147 0.86 0.07 -6.02
N VAL A 148 -0.15 -0.79 -6.13
CA VAL A 148 -0.82 -1.44 -4.99
C VAL A 148 -0.87 -2.94 -5.24
N LEU A 149 -0.40 -3.73 -4.28
CA LEU A 149 -0.39 -5.19 -4.41
C LEU A 149 -1.62 -5.80 -3.76
N SER A 150 -2.53 -6.31 -4.60
CA SER A 150 -3.87 -6.73 -4.20
C SER A 150 -3.90 -7.84 -3.16
N ASP A 151 -2.92 -8.72 -3.16
CA ASP A 151 -2.77 -9.83 -2.21
C ASP A 151 -1.94 -9.47 -0.96
N ALA A 152 -1.31 -8.27 -0.96
CA ALA A 152 -0.51 -7.73 0.14
C ALA A 152 -1.17 -6.54 0.85
N VAL A 153 -2.41 -6.20 0.51
CA VAL A 153 -3.22 -5.18 1.22
C VAL A 153 -4.53 -5.78 1.70
N GLY A 154 -5.02 -5.33 2.85
CA GLY A 154 -6.21 -5.91 3.47
C GLY A 154 -7.34 -4.92 3.72
N ALA A 155 -8.57 -5.46 3.81
CA ALA A 155 -9.80 -4.73 4.10
C ALA A 155 -10.52 -5.28 5.34
N ILE A 156 -11.40 -4.44 5.91
CA ILE A 156 -12.34 -4.79 6.96
C ILE A 156 -13.78 -4.78 6.43
N ASN A 157 -14.71 -5.41 7.17
CA ASN A 157 -16.13 -5.21 6.92
C ASN A 157 -16.55 -3.77 7.27
N LEU A 158 -17.41 -3.18 6.47
CA LEU A 158 -17.99 -1.87 6.72
C LEU A 158 -19.49 -1.97 6.99
N ARG A 159 -19.95 -1.28 8.03
CA ARG A 159 -21.39 -1.13 8.32
C ARG A 159 -21.63 0.20 9.01
N ASN A 160 -22.44 1.05 8.40
CA ASN A 160 -22.84 2.34 8.93
C ASN A 160 -24.20 2.75 8.35
N ARG A 161 -24.65 3.98 8.62
CA ARG A 161 -25.96 4.50 8.14
C ARG A 161 -26.09 4.59 6.62
N ALA A 162 -24.96 4.70 5.90
CA ALA A 162 -24.96 4.76 4.44
C ALA A 162 -25.04 3.37 3.77
N GLY A 163 -24.71 2.30 4.50
CA GLY A 163 -24.76 0.95 3.94
C GLY A 163 -23.92 -0.07 4.65
N LYS A 164 -23.80 -1.24 4.02
CA LYS A 164 -22.96 -2.34 4.49
C LYS A 164 -22.25 -3.01 3.32
N ALA A 165 -21.03 -3.44 3.52
CA ALA A 165 -20.27 -4.28 2.62
C ALA A 165 -19.34 -5.20 3.41
N ASP A 166 -19.21 -6.46 3.02
CA ASP A 166 -18.19 -7.33 3.57
C ASP A 166 -16.80 -6.97 3.04
N ALA A 167 -15.78 -7.46 3.71
CA ALA A 167 -14.39 -7.09 3.40
C ALA A 167 -13.95 -7.53 1.99
N ARG A 168 -14.48 -8.62 1.45
CA ARG A 168 -14.20 -9.06 0.08
C ARG A 168 -14.76 -8.05 -0.92
N THR A 169 -16.02 -7.68 -0.78
CA THR A 169 -16.67 -6.65 -1.60
C THR A 169 -15.93 -5.32 -1.53
N VAL A 170 -15.60 -4.87 -0.31
CA VAL A 170 -14.81 -3.64 -0.10
C VAL A 170 -13.48 -3.72 -0.84
N HIS A 171 -12.74 -4.79 -0.64
CA HIS A 171 -11.42 -4.97 -1.24
C HIS A 171 -11.49 -5.00 -2.77
N THR A 172 -12.32 -5.89 -3.36
CA THR A 172 -12.38 -6.06 -4.82
C THR A 172 -12.86 -4.79 -5.53
N THR A 173 -13.84 -4.08 -4.96
CA THR A 173 -14.29 -2.79 -5.47
C THR A 173 -13.17 -1.74 -5.44
N LEU A 174 -12.43 -1.67 -4.33
CA LEU A 174 -11.33 -0.71 -4.22
C LEU A 174 -10.14 -1.07 -5.12
N MET A 175 -9.85 -2.34 -5.37
CA MET A 175 -8.84 -2.73 -6.36
C MET A 175 -9.21 -2.23 -7.76
N ALA A 176 -10.46 -2.42 -8.19
CA ALA A 176 -10.95 -1.92 -9.47
C ALA A 176 -10.93 -0.38 -9.53
N LEU A 177 -11.35 0.30 -8.46
CA LEU A 177 -11.33 1.75 -8.34
C LEU A 177 -9.89 2.31 -8.43
N LEU A 178 -8.97 1.74 -7.67
CA LEU A 178 -7.57 2.15 -7.65
C LEU A 178 -6.93 1.97 -9.03
N HIS A 179 -7.16 0.82 -9.67
CA HIS A 179 -6.60 0.50 -10.99
C HIS A 179 -7.12 1.40 -12.10
N SER A 180 -8.37 1.83 -11.99
CA SER A 180 -9.00 2.75 -12.95
C SER A 180 -8.60 4.22 -12.77
N ASN A 181 -8.01 4.60 -11.62
CA ASN A 181 -7.73 6.00 -11.30
C ASN A 181 -6.27 6.26 -10.91
N TRP A 182 -5.85 5.80 -9.75
CA TRP A 182 -4.66 6.33 -9.07
C TRP A 182 -3.47 5.39 -9.01
N ALA A 183 -3.67 4.09 -9.20
CA ALA A 183 -2.61 3.11 -9.02
C ALA A 183 -2.58 2.04 -10.11
N ALA A 184 -1.41 1.49 -10.40
CA ALA A 184 -1.32 0.18 -11.03
C ALA A 184 -1.56 -0.89 -9.95
N VAL A 185 -2.61 -1.70 -10.12
CA VAL A 185 -2.90 -2.82 -9.20
C VAL A 185 -2.41 -4.11 -9.81
N ALA A 186 -1.64 -4.87 -9.03
CA ALA A 186 -1.07 -6.16 -9.45
C ALA A 186 -1.07 -7.15 -8.29
N THR A 187 -0.76 -8.41 -8.56
CA THR A 187 -0.41 -9.39 -7.52
C THR A 187 1.06 -9.26 -7.14
N THR A 188 1.45 -9.81 -6.00
CA THR A 188 2.86 -9.93 -5.59
C THR A 188 3.71 -10.62 -6.67
N ASP A 189 3.19 -11.69 -7.28
CA ASP A 189 3.90 -12.43 -8.34
C ASP A 189 4.14 -11.57 -9.60
N ASP A 190 3.13 -10.79 -10.02
CA ASP A 190 3.26 -9.89 -11.16
C ASP A 190 4.25 -8.78 -10.88
N TRP A 191 4.22 -8.23 -9.67
CA TRP A 191 5.15 -7.19 -9.24
C TRP A 191 6.59 -7.69 -9.19
N CYS A 192 6.83 -8.87 -8.60
CA CYS A 192 8.18 -9.47 -8.57
C CYS A 192 8.72 -9.71 -9.99
N ARG A 193 7.88 -10.16 -10.93
CA ARG A 193 8.27 -10.30 -12.33
C ARG A 193 8.62 -8.95 -12.98
N ALA A 194 7.79 -7.94 -12.77
CA ALA A 194 8.02 -6.60 -13.29
C ALA A 194 9.29 -5.97 -12.69
N LEU A 195 9.54 -6.18 -11.39
CA LEU A 195 10.75 -5.72 -10.71
C LEU A 195 12.02 -6.35 -11.33
N ALA A 196 12.02 -7.68 -11.49
CA ALA A 196 13.15 -8.41 -12.08
C ALA A 196 13.46 -7.98 -13.53
N ARG A 197 12.43 -7.62 -14.30
CA ARG A 197 12.55 -7.14 -15.69
C ARG A 197 12.78 -5.62 -15.78
N ARG A 198 12.70 -4.91 -14.65
CA ARG A 198 12.76 -3.45 -14.60
C ARG A 198 11.65 -2.76 -15.42
N GLU A 199 10.50 -3.38 -15.51
CA GLU A 199 9.34 -2.93 -16.28
C GLU A 199 8.31 -2.23 -15.36
N PRO A 200 7.54 -1.26 -15.87
CA PRO A 200 6.39 -0.72 -15.18
C PRO A 200 5.25 -1.76 -15.13
N LEU A 201 4.43 -1.70 -14.08
CA LEU A 201 3.19 -2.46 -14.03
C LEU A 201 2.16 -1.89 -15.03
N PRO A 202 1.34 -2.76 -15.65
CA PRO A 202 0.23 -2.32 -16.48
C PRO A 202 -0.74 -1.44 -15.68
N ARG A 203 -1.19 -0.36 -16.29
CA ARG A 203 -2.15 0.58 -15.71
C ARG A 203 -3.42 0.66 -16.56
N SER A 204 -4.57 0.80 -15.93
CA SER A 204 -5.81 1.15 -16.61
C SER A 204 -6.10 2.64 -16.47
N ASN A 205 -7.21 3.08 -17.03
CA ASN A 205 -7.76 4.43 -16.86
C ASN A 205 -9.29 4.37 -16.79
N ARG A 206 -9.92 5.49 -16.46
CA ARG A 206 -11.37 5.59 -16.28
C ARG A 206 -12.15 5.19 -17.53
N VAL A 207 -11.68 5.58 -18.71
CA VAL A 207 -12.38 5.28 -19.97
C VAL A 207 -12.29 3.79 -20.29
N VAL A 208 -11.09 3.22 -20.27
CA VAL A 208 -10.87 1.79 -20.52
C VAL A 208 -11.66 0.94 -19.51
N SER A 209 -11.62 1.30 -18.24
CA SER A 209 -12.33 0.57 -17.19
C SER A 209 -13.86 0.66 -17.30
N ALA A 210 -14.39 1.78 -17.79
CA ALA A 210 -15.84 1.96 -17.99
C ALA A 210 -16.37 1.24 -19.24
N MET A 211 -15.51 1.03 -20.25
CA MET A 211 -15.86 0.36 -21.51
C MET A 211 -15.60 -1.14 -21.51
N ALA A 212 -14.91 -1.67 -20.50
CA ALA A 212 -14.69 -3.09 -20.39
C ALA A 212 -16.02 -3.85 -20.26
N PRO A 213 -16.23 -4.95 -20.98
CA PRO A 213 -17.45 -5.75 -20.84
C PRO A 213 -17.51 -6.39 -19.45
N PHE A 214 -18.73 -6.43 -18.87
CA PHE A 214 -19.01 -7.13 -17.61
C PHE A 214 -19.09 -8.63 -17.83
#